data_32360edaa4679b3e651a27c447875b08
#
_entry.id   32360edaa4679b3e651a27c447875b08
#
_cell.length_a   1.000
_cell.length_b   1.000
_cell.length_c   1.000
_cell.angle_alpha   90.00
_cell.angle_beta   90.00
_cell.angle_gamma   90.00
#
_symmetry.space_group_name_H-M   'P 1'
#
loop_
_entity.id
_entity.type
_entity.pdbx_description
1 polymer ?
#
loop_
_entity_poly.entity_id
_entity_poly.type
_entity_poly.pdbx_seq_one_letter_code
_entity_poly.pdbx_strand_id
1 'polypeptide(L)'
;MSNYKMETKCVQSGYNPGNGEPRVLPIVQSTTFRYTSSDQMGRLFDLEESGYFYTRLQNPTNDAVAAKICDMEGGVAAMLTSSGQAANFYAIMNIAEEGDHIVCASALYGGTYNLFAHTIRKMGVKATFVDPDCTEEELNAAFQENTKAVFGETIANPALTVFDFEKFAKAAHAHHVPLIVDNTFATPINCRPFEWGADIVTHSTTKYMDGHAACVGGAIVDSGNFDWAAYGDKFSGLTTPDETYHGIVYTEKFGKAAYITKATSQLMRDLGSIQSPQNAFLLNLGLESLHLRMPRHCENAVKMAQYLQGHEKVAWVNCPSLPGSKDYDLVQKYMPDGTCGVITFGLKGGREAAVKTMDKLKLVAIVTHVADARSCVLHPASHTHRQMNEQELLEAGVQPDLIRFSLGIENIEDLIADVEQALED
;
A
#
# COMPACT_ATOMS: atom_id res chain seq x y z
N MET A 1 -10.85 18.45 6.62
CA MET A 1 -9.41 18.07 6.77
C MET A 1 -8.74 19.05 7.71
N SER A 2 -7.90 18.56 8.61
CA SER A 2 -7.15 19.42 9.53
C SER A 2 -5.99 20.12 8.79
N ASN A 3 -5.74 21.39 9.12
CA ASN A 3 -4.58 22.12 8.60
C ASN A 3 -3.28 21.79 9.38
N TYR A 4 -3.29 20.73 10.16
CA TYR A 4 -2.14 20.30 10.94
C TYR A 4 -1.02 19.72 10.08
N LYS A 5 0.21 19.82 10.59
CA LYS A 5 1.38 19.16 10.02
C LYS A 5 1.32 17.65 10.23
N MET A 6 2.08 16.90 9.46
CA MET A 6 2.04 15.44 9.43
C MET A 6 2.23 14.81 10.81
N GLU A 7 3.17 15.30 11.60
CA GLU A 7 3.47 14.81 12.95
C GLU A 7 2.24 14.92 13.86
N THR A 8 1.51 16.04 13.77
CA THR A 8 0.28 16.25 14.54
C THR A 8 -0.85 15.34 14.01
N LYS A 9 -0.95 15.15 12.70
CA LYS A 9 -1.92 14.21 12.10
C LYS A 9 -1.70 12.79 12.58
N CYS A 10 -0.47 12.30 12.59
CA CYS A 10 -0.13 10.97 13.10
C CYS A 10 -0.68 10.74 14.51
N VAL A 11 -0.59 11.75 15.38
CA VAL A 11 -0.97 11.62 16.81
C VAL A 11 -2.45 11.93 17.04
N GLN A 12 -3.01 12.97 16.40
CA GLN A 12 -4.30 13.54 16.78
C GLN A 12 -5.46 13.25 15.81
N SER A 13 -5.20 12.90 14.53
CA SER A 13 -6.29 12.70 13.59
C SER A 13 -7.11 11.43 13.85
N GLY A 14 -8.35 11.43 13.38
CA GLY A 14 -9.27 10.29 13.38
C GLY A 14 -10.11 10.13 14.63
N TYR A 15 -9.60 10.37 15.81
CA TYR A 15 -10.35 10.30 17.08
C TYR A 15 -10.27 11.62 17.84
N ASN A 16 -11.43 12.20 18.13
CA ASN A 16 -11.54 13.44 18.90
C ASN A 16 -12.52 13.23 20.06
N PRO A 17 -12.02 12.92 21.28
CA PRO A 17 -12.87 12.64 22.42
C PRO A 17 -13.61 13.89 22.90
N GLY A 18 -14.87 13.72 23.27
CA GLY A 18 -15.67 14.71 23.95
C GLY A 18 -15.34 14.83 25.45
N ASN A 19 -16.05 15.74 26.15
CA ASN A 19 -15.86 15.91 27.60
C ASN A 19 -16.26 14.63 28.35
N GLY A 20 -15.31 14.08 29.13
CA GLY A 20 -15.53 12.84 29.90
C GLY A 20 -15.38 11.55 29.13
N GLU A 21 -15.07 11.61 27.82
CA GLU A 21 -14.78 10.44 27.02
C GLU A 21 -13.31 9.98 27.17
N PRO A 22 -13.01 8.70 26.91
CA PRO A 22 -11.65 8.20 26.97
C PRO A 22 -10.71 8.99 26.04
N ARG A 23 -9.53 9.36 26.57
CA ARG A 23 -8.49 10.02 25.75
C ARG A 23 -7.94 9.11 24.66
N VAL A 24 -7.81 7.82 24.96
CA VAL A 24 -7.34 6.79 24.01
C VAL A 24 -8.53 6.29 23.21
N LEU A 25 -8.33 6.05 21.92
CA LEU A 25 -9.33 5.46 21.03
C LEU A 25 -9.92 4.17 21.66
N PRO A 26 -11.21 4.08 21.94
CA PRO A 26 -11.81 2.87 22.48
C PRO A 26 -11.83 1.71 21.48
N ILE A 27 -11.65 0.49 21.98
CA ILE A 27 -11.88 -0.72 21.18
C ILE A 27 -13.34 -1.11 21.28
N VAL A 28 -14.10 -0.90 20.22
CA VAL A 28 -15.52 -1.28 20.16
C VAL A 28 -15.63 -2.71 19.65
N GLN A 29 -15.55 -3.66 20.57
CA GLN A 29 -15.61 -5.10 20.28
C GLN A 29 -17.08 -5.55 20.31
N SER A 30 -17.84 -5.16 19.29
CA SER A 30 -19.26 -5.51 19.12
C SER A 30 -19.54 -5.92 17.69
N THR A 31 -20.39 -6.92 17.48
CA THR A 31 -20.84 -7.33 16.13
C THR A 31 -21.96 -6.44 15.60
N THR A 32 -22.79 -5.91 16.49
CA THR A 32 -23.98 -5.11 16.16
C THR A 32 -24.20 -3.99 17.17
N PHE A 33 -25.11 -3.08 16.87
CA PHE A 33 -25.38 -1.89 17.66
C PHE A 33 -26.88 -1.78 17.95
N ARG A 34 -27.26 -1.02 18.98
CA ARG A 34 -28.64 -0.81 19.39
C ARG A 34 -29.23 0.39 18.63
N TYR A 35 -30.44 0.24 18.15
CA TYR A 35 -31.21 1.30 17.48
C TYR A 35 -32.29 1.86 18.40
N THR A 36 -32.75 3.08 18.12
CA THR A 36 -33.84 3.73 18.86
C THR A 36 -35.21 3.25 18.37
N SER A 37 -35.33 2.83 17.10
CA SER A 37 -36.57 2.34 16.49
C SER A 37 -36.28 1.41 15.31
N SER A 38 -37.29 0.64 14.91
CA SER A 38 -37.23 -0.17 13.68
C SER A 38 -37.08 0.69 12.42
N ASP A 39 -37.67 1.87 12.42
CA ASP A 39 -37.59 2.81 11.32
C ASP A 39 -36.18 3.39 11.17
N GLN A 40 -35.49 3.75 12.27
CA GLN A 40 -34.07 4.14 12.24
C GLN A 40 -33.20 3.02 11.69
N MET A 41 -33.45 1.78 12.10
CA MET A 41 -32.70 0.64 11.56
C MET A 41 -32.87 0.53 10.04
N GLY A 42 -34.09 0.69 9.53
CA GLY A 42 -34.36 0.70 8.08
C GLY A 42 -33.56 1.77 7.35
N ARG A 43 -33.60 3.03 7.82
CA ARG A 43 -32.85 4.14 7.20
C ARG A 43 -31.35 3.94 7.16
N LEU A 44 -30.77 3.29 8.19
CA LEU A 44 -29.35 2.94 8.18
C LEU A 44 -29.02 1.91 7.09
N PHE A 45 -29.86 0.87 6.95
CA PHE A 45 -29.69 -0.14 5.88
C PHE A 45 -29.89 0.44 4.49
N ASP A 46 -30.77 1.43 4.33
CA ASP A 46 -31.05 2.11 3.06
C ASP A 46 -30.02 3.24 2.77
N LEU A 47 -29.00 3.38 3.61
CA LEU A 47 -27.98 4.45 3.53
C LEU A 47 -28.58 5.87 3.55
N GLU A 48 -29.76 6.04 4.15
CA GLU A 48 -30.43 7.34 4.33
C GLU A 48 -29.95 8.08 5.56
N GLU A 49 -29.43 7.34 6.56
CA GLU A 49 -28.89 7.87 7.80
C GLU A 49 -27.46 7.32 8.02
N SER A 50 -26.59 8.15 8.60
CA SER A 50 -25.24 7.72 8.99
C SER A 50 -25.27 7.11 10.38
N GLY A 51 -24.58 5.99 10.57
CA GLY A 51 -24.47 5.34 11.86
C GLY A 51 -23.97 3.91 11.78
N TYR A 52 -23.78 3.29 12.93
CA TYR A 52 -23.28 1.93 13.02
C TYR A 52 -24.41 0.95 13.20
N PHE A 53 -24.41 -0.13 12.42
CA PHE A 53 -25.40 -1.20 12.54
C PHE A 53 -24.78 -2.59 12.59
N TYR A 54 -23.69 -2.82 11.87
CA TYR A 54 -23.01 -4.11 11.86
C TYR A 54 -21.51 -3.94 11.58
N THR A 55 -20.66 -4.50 12.44
CA THR A 55 -19.19 -4.29 12.38
C THR A 55 -18.56 -4.77 11.08
N ARG A 56 -19.14 -5.73 10.34
CA ARG A 56 -18.61 -6.13 9.03
C ARG A 56 -18.57 -4.97 8.02
N LEU A 57 -19.48 -4.01 8.11
CA LEU A 57 -19.48 -2.83 7.26
C LEU A 57 -18.71 -1.68 7.89
N GLN A 58 -19.04 -1.33 9.13
CA GLN A 58 -18.47 -0.17 9.83
C GLN A 58 -18.34 -0.44 11.33
N ASN A 59 -17.29 0.11 11.92
CA ASN A 59 -17.04 0.03 13.35
C ASN A 59 -16.36 1.33 13.82
N PRO A 60 -16.77 1.92 14.96
CA PRO A 60 -16.21 3.21 15.42
C PRO A 60 -14.69 3.22 15.54
N THR A 61 -14.07 2.12 15.99
CA THR A 61 -12.61 2.00 16.09
C THR A 61 -11.95 1.99 14.71
N ASN A 62 -12.50 1.20 13.79
CA ASN A 62 -11.98 1.10 12.42
C ASN A 62 -12.10 2.43 11.68
N ASP A 63 -13.25 3.08 11.79
CA ASP A 63 -13.51 4.34 11.10
C ASP A 63 -12.62 5.48 11.61
N ALA A 64 -12.34 5.52 12.92
CA ALA A 64 -11.39 6.48 13.47
C ALA A 64 -9.98 6.30 12.90
N VAL A 65 -9.52 5.05 12.73
CA VAL A 65 -8.19 4.76 12.16
C VAL A 65 -8.17 4.99 10.65
N ALA A 66 -9.25 4.64 9.94
CA ALA A 66 -9.39 4.96 8.53
C ALA A 66 -9.36 6.47 8.29
N ALA A 67 -10.07 7.25 9.12
CA ALA A 67 -10.06 8.71 9.06
C ALA A 67 -8.68 9.32 9.34
N LYS A 68 -7.89 8.72 10.25
CA LYS A 68 -6.49 9.13 10.50
C LYS A 68 -5.64 8.93 9.25
N ILE A 69 -5.66 7.73 8.63
CA ILE A 69 -4.92 7.44 7.41
C ILE A 69 -5.37 8.35 6.27
N CYS A 70 -6.68 8.58 6.15
CA CYS A 70 -7.26 9.51 5.17
C CYS A 70 -6.70 10.93 5.31
N ASP A 71 -6.64 11.46 6.55
CA ASP A 71 -6.10 12.81 6.79
C ASP A 71 -4.58 12.88 6.54
N MET A 72 -3.84 11.81 6.85
CA MET A 72 -2.41 11.72 6.56
C MET A 72 -2.13 11.73 5.06
N GLU A 73 -2.87 10.96 4.27
CA GLU A 73 -2.74 10.95 2.79
C GLU A 73 -3.31 12.22 2.13
N GLY A 74 -4.21 12.93 2.80
CA GLY A 74 -4.90 14.08 2.24
C GLY A 74 -6.13 13.71 1.40
N GLY A 75 -6.72 12.53 1.65
CA GLY A 75 -7.91 12.05 0.99
C GLY A 75 -9.22 12.63 1.55
N VAL A 76 -10.34 12.23 0.96
CA VAL A 76 -11.71 12.64 1.38
C VAL A 76 -12.46 11.51 2.08
N ALA A 77 -12.12 10.27 1.78
CA ALA A 77 -12.72 9.08 2.40
C ALA A 77 -11.73 7.92 2.41
N ALA A 78 -11.85 7.03 3.40
CA ALA A 78 -11.02 5.84 3.50
C ALA A 78 -11.77 4.69 4.17
N MET A 79 -11.27 3.46 3.96
CA MET A 79 -11.74 2.25 4.65
C MET A 79 -10.56 1.36 5.02
N LEU A 80 -10.68 0.61 6.12
CA LEU A 80 -9.74 -0.45 6.48
C LEU A 80 -10.17 -1.78 5.88
N THR A 81 -9.20 -2.62 5.57
CA THR A 81 -9.39 -4.00 5.10
C THR A 81 -8.55 -4.98 5.91
N SER A 82 -8.83 -6.27 5.81
CA SER A 82 -8.12 -7.32 6.54
C SER A 82 -6.66 -7.51 6.10
N SER A 83 -6.27 -6.99 4.95
CA SER A 83 -4.91 -7.07 4.42
C SER A 83 -4.69 -6.09 3.27
N GLY A 84 -3.44 -5.78 2.92
CA GLY A 84 -3.11 -5.01 1.73
C GLY A 84 -3.61 -5.66 0.44
N GLN A 85 -3.59 -7.00 0.35
CA GLN A 85 -4.15 -7.71 -0.80
C GLN A 85 -5.67 -7.54 -0.93
N ALA A 86 -6.40 -7.50 0.19
CA ALA A 86 -7.82 -7.17 0.16
C ALA A 86 -8.05 -5.72 -0.28
N ALA A 87 -7.17 -4.79 0.13
CA ALA A 87 -7.23 -3.40 -0.32
C ALA A 87 -7.03 -3.30 -1.84
N ASN A 88 -5.98 -3.94 -2.39
CA ASN A 88 -5.71 -3.94 -3.83
C ASN A 88 -6.83 -4.62 -4.63
N PHE A 89 -7.36 -5.74 -4.11
CA PHE A 89 -8.49 -6.43 -4.73
C PHE A 89 -9.75 -5.55 -4.76
N TYR A 90 -10.12 -4.94 -3.62
CA TYR A 90 -11.30 -4.07 -3.55
C TYR A 90 -11.12 -2.81 -4.39
N ALA A 91 -9.93 -2.23 -4.41
CA ALA A 91 -9.68 -1.04 -5.21
C ALA A 91 -9.97 -1.27 -6.71
N ILE A 92 -9.63 -2.43 -7.24
CA ILE A 92 -9.91 -2.79 -8.63
C ILE A 92 -11.38 -3.25 -8.82
N MET A 93 -11.83 -4.22 -8.01
CA MET A 93 -13.15 -4.82 -8.21
C MET A 93 -14.32 -3.88 -7.86
N ASN A 94 -14.04 -2.75 -7.23
CA ASN A 94 -15.03 -1.70 -7.02
C ASN A 94 -15.46 -0.99 -8.30
N ILE A 95 -14.62 -1.02 -9.34
CA ILE A 95 -14.82 -0.29 -10.61
C ILE A 95 -14.64 -1.15 -11.86
N ALA A 96 -14.19 -2.40 -11.71
CA ALA A 96 -13.99 -3.34 -12.79
C ALA A 96 -14.86 -4.59 -12.58
N GLU A 97 -15.37 -5.14 -13.67
CA GLU A 97 -16.22 -6.33 -13.71
C GLU A 97 -15.79 -7.30 -14.82
N GLU A 98 -16.52 -8.38 -15.04
CA GLU A 98 -16.24 -9.35 -16.10
C GLU A 98 -16.18 -8.66 -17.46
N GLY A 99 -15.10 -8.91 -18.19
CA GLY A 99 -14.81 -8.31 -19.50
C GLY A 99 -13.96 -7.07 -19.46
N ASP A 100 -13.70 -6.49 -18.28
CA ASP A 100 -12.89 -5.29 -18.12
C ASP A 100 -11.37 -5.56 -18.13
N HIS A 101 -10.63 -4.46 -18.23
CA HIS A 101 -9.19 -4.46 -18.35
C HIS A 101 -8.56 -3.43 -17.40
N ILE A 102 -7.33 -3.70 -16.94
CA ILE A 102 -6.48 -2.76 -16.20
C ILE A 102 -5.07 -2.72 -16.80
N VAL A 103 -4.39 -1.58 -16.68
CA VAL A 103 -2.96 -1.44 -16.98
C VAL A 103 -2.19 -1.40 -15.67
N CYS A 104 -1.13 -2.19 -15.56
CA CYS A 104 -0.32 -2.27 -14.34
C CYS A 104 1.15 -2.05 -14.66
N ALA A 105 1.88 -1.35 -13.78
CA ALA A 105 3.34 -1.46 -13.80
C ALA A 105 3.75 -2.91 -13.55
N SER A 106 4.80 -3.40 -14.22
CA SER A 106 5.27 -4.78 -14.05
C SER A 106 6.05 -4.98 -12.76
N ALA A 107 6.72 -3.92 -12.28
CA ALA A 107 7.43 -3.91 -11.00
C ALA A 107 6.41 -3.73 -9.86
N LEU A 108 5.93 -4.84 -9.32
CA LEU A 108 4.97 -4.93 -8.22
C LEU A 108 5.43 -5.97 -7.20
N TYR A 109 4.87 -5.88 -6.00
CA TYR A 109 4.93 -6.99 -5.05
C TYR A 109 4.40 -8.28 -5.68
N GLY A 110 5.14 -9.39 -5.54
CA GLY A 110 4.80 -10.65 -6.20
C GLY A 110 3.38 -11.16 -5.92
N GLY A 111 2.83 -10.89 -4.73
CA GLY A 111 1.44 -11.20 -4.41
C GLY A 111 0.44 -10.36 -5.23
N THR A 112 0.71 -9.08 -5.44
CA THR A 112 -0.11 -8.18 -6.25
C THR A 112 -0.03 -8.52 -7.74
N TYR A 113 1.18 -8.85 -8.22
CA TYR A 113 1.35 -9.37 -9.57
C TYR A 113 0.50 -10.63 -9.80
N ASN A 114 0.59 -11.62 -8.91
CA ASN A 114 -0.22 -12.85 -8.99
C ASN A 114 -1.73 -12.58 -8.89
N LEU A 115 -2.13 -11.63 -8.04
CA LEU A 115 -3.53 -11.21 -7.92
C LEU A 115 -4.07 -10.76 -9.29
N PHE A 116 -3.34 -9.88 -9.98
CA PHE A 116 -3.79 -9.29 -11.23
C PHE A 116 -3.56 -10.20 -12.44
N ALA A 117 -2.43 -10.90 -12.51
CA ALA A 117 -2.14 -11.80 -13.63
C ALA A 117 -3.03 -13.06 -13.65
N HIS A 118 -3.42 -13.56 -12.47
CA HIS A 118 -4.04 -14.88 -12.37
C HIS A 118 -5.40 -14.89 -11.65
N THR A 119 -5.52 -14.20 -10.50
CA THR A 119 -6.71 -14.33 -9.65
C THR A 119 -7.90 -13.58 -10.22
N ILE A 120 -7.78 -12.27 -10.50
CA ILE A 120 -8.89 -11.48 -11.06
C ILE A 120 -9.21 -11.89 -12.50
N ARG A 121 -8.24 -12.48 -13.22
CA ARG A 121 -8.50 -13.07 -14.54
C ARG A 121 -9.56 -14.17 -14.50
N LYS A 122 -9.61 -14.94 -13.41
CA LYS A 122 -10.67 -15.96 -13.21
C LYS A 122 -12.04 -15.32 -12.97
N MET A 123 -12.08 -14.05 -12.62
CA MET A 123 -13.29 -13.23 -12.45
C MET A 123 -13.61 -12.40 -13.70
N GLY A 124 -12.87 -12.64 -14.80
CA GLY A 124 -13.09 -11.99 -16.09
C GLY A 124 -12.33 -10.69 -16.31
N VAL A 125 -11.61 -10.15 -15.32
CA VAL A 125 -10.82 -8.93 -15.46
C VAL A 125 -9.42 -9.28 -15.98
N LYS A 126 -8.96 -8.58 -17.03
CA LYS A 126 -7.64 -8.77 -17.64
C LYS A 126 -6.68 -7.65 -17.22
N ALA A 127 -5.38 -7.96 -17.16
CA ALA A 127 -4.32 -6.98 -16.90
C ALA A 127 -3.26 -7.01 -18.00
N THR A 128 -2.83 -5.83 -18.44
CA THR A 128 -1.61 -5.63 -19.25
C THR A 128 -0.54 -5.04 -18.34
N PHE A 129 0.62 -5.69 -18.28
CA PHE A 129 1.77 -5.22 -17.52
C PHE A 129 2.72 -4.45 -18.44
N VAL A 130 3.16 -3.28 -17.98
CA VAL A 130 4.11 -2.41 -18.68
C VAL A 130 5.35 -2.18 -17.84
N ASP A 131 6.51 -2.08 -18.47
CA ASP A 131 7.73 -1.71 -17.75
C ASP A 131 7.57 -0.29 -17.17
N PRO A 132 7.91 -0.03 -15.89
CA PRO A 132 7.91 1.31 -15.34
C PRO A 132 8.73 2.32 -16.16
N ASP A 133 9.77 1.85 -16.86
CA ASP A 133 10.62 2.66 -17.73
C ASP A 133 10.12 2.77 -19.19
N CYS A 134 8.96 2.18 -19.51
CA CYS A 134 8.39 2.26 -20.85
C CYS A 134 8.21 3.71 -21.32
N THR A 135 8.28 3.91 -22.63
CA THR A 135 7.98 5.22 -23.24
C THR A 135 6.51 5.59 -23.06
N GLU A 136 6.16 6.87 -23.25
CA GLU A 136 4.75 7.30 -23.24
C GLU A 136 3.94 6.60 -24.34
N GLU A 137 4.53 6.31 -25.51
CA GLU A 137 3.89 5.58 -26.60
C GLU A 137 3.58 4.14 -26.22
N GLU A 138 4.53 3.43 -25.62
CA GLU A 138 4.33 2.05 -25.15
C GLU A 138 3.28 1.99 -24.05
N LEU A 139 3.31 2.94 -23.10
CA LEU A 139 2.30 3.04 -22.05
C LEU A 139 0.91 3.26 -22.64
N ASN A 140 0.76 4.23 -23.56
CA ASN A 140 -0.53 4.50 -24.20
C ASN A 140 -1.03 3.34 -25.05
N ALA A 141 -0.14 2.57 -25.69
CA ALA A 141 -0.51 1.38 -26.46
C ALA A 141 -1.05 0.21 -25.62
N ALA A 142 -0.81 0.23 -24.30
CA ALA A 142 -1.32 -0.79 -23.38
C ALA A 142 -2.81 -0.61 -23.05
N PHE A 143 -3.38 0.57 -23.27
CA PHE A 143 -4.79 0.84 -22.96
C PHE A 143 -5.73 0.23 -24.00
N GLN A 144 -6.87 -0.25 -23.52
CA GLN A 144 -7.99 -0.77 -24.29
C GLN A 144 -9.24 0.07 -24.01
N GLU A 145 -10.27 -0.04 -24.84
CA GLU A 145 -11.53 0.69 -24.66
C GLU A 145 -12.17 0.40 -23.29
N ASN A 146 -12.07 -0.86 -22.87
CA ASN A 146 -12.60 -1.37 -21.59
C ASN A 146 -11.60 -1.25 -20.42
N THR A 147 -10.50 -0.49 -20.54
CA THR A 147 -9.58 -0.24 -19.42
C THR A 147 -10.30 0.59 -18.36
N LYS A 148 -10.21 0.17 -17.09
CA LYS A 148 -10.88 0.79 -15.94
C LYS A 148 -9.91 1.48 -14.97
N ALA A 149 -8.65 1.09 -14.92
CA ALA A 149 -7.66 1.67 -14.01
C ALA A 149 -6.23 1.48 -14.51
N VAL A 150 -5.34 2.34 -14.01
CA VAL A 150 -3.90 2.12 -13.97
C VAL A 150 -3.49 1.80 -12.54
N PHE A 151 -2.60 0.82 -12.34
CA PHE A 151 -2.11 0.43 -11.03
C PHE A 151 -0.57 0.43 -10.98
N GLY A 152 0.00 0.99 -9.90
CA GLY A 152 1.44 0.96 -9.62
C GLY A 152 1.75 0.93 -8.13
N GLU A 153 3.02 0.72 -7.78
CA GLU A 153 3.54 0.84 -6.41
C GLU A 153 4.53 2.00 -6.34
N THR A 154 4.43 2.86 -5.34
CA THR A 154 5.36 3.99 -5.12
C THR A 154 6.81 3.54 -5.17
N ILE A 155 7.12 2.42 -4.51
CA ILE A 155 8.42 1.75 -4.51
C ILE A 155 8.16 0.25 -4.60
N ALA A 156 8.57 -0.36 -5.67
CA ALA A 156 8.33 -1.78 -5.94
C ALA A 156 9.13 -2.71 -5.02
N ASN A 157 8.54 -3.84 -4.64
CA ASN A 157 9.18 -4.86 -3.81
C ASN A 157 9.36 -6.19 -4.60
N PRO A 158 10.57 -6.73 -4.79
CA PRO A 158 11.85 -6.33 -4.16
C PRO A 158 12.74 -5.42 -5.02
N ALA A 159 12.34 -5.09 -6.24
CA ALA A 159 13.19 -4.38 -7.21
C ALA A 159 13.57 -2.95 -6.77
N LEU A 160 12.79 -2.32 -5.86
CA LEU A 160 12.94 -0.94 -5.39
C LEU A 160 12.86 0.11 -6.51
N THR A 161 12.27 -0.24 -7.65
CA THR A 161 11.99 0.71 -8.73
C THR A 161 11.02 1.78 -8.23
N VAL A 162 11.33 3.04 -8.47
CA VAL A 162 10.50 4.18 -8.10
C VAL A 162 9.53 4.50 -9.22
N PHE A 163 8.26 4.66 -8.88
CA PHE A 163 7.18 4.91 -9.83
C PHE A 163 7.16 6.36 -10.30
N ASP A 164 7.10 6.58 -11.60
CA ASP A 164 6.92 7.93 -12.18
C ASP A 164 5.43 8.30 -12.20
N PHE A 165 4.97 8.93 -11.13
CA PHE A 165 3.56 9.30 -10.96
C PHE A 165 3.03 10.16 -12.10
N GLU A 166 3.75 11.21 -12.49
CA GLU A 166 3.25 12.15 -13.49
C GLU A 166 3.09 11.51 -14.87
N LYS A 167 4.02 10.63 -15.26
CA LYS A 167 3.92 9.87 -16.52
C LYS A 167 2.67 9.00 -16.54
N PHE A 168 2.47 8.20 -15.48
CA PHE A 168 1.33 7.28 -15.40
C PHE A 168 0.00 7.99 -15.15
N ALA A 169 -0.04 9.06 -14.34
CA ALA A 169 -1.25 9.86 -14.13
C ALA A 169 -1.69 10.56 -15.43
N LYS A 170 -0.75 11.14 -16.16
CA LYS A 170 -1.03 11.75 -17.47
C LYS A 170 -1.66 10.76 -18.44
N ALA A 171 -1.11 9.55 -18.54
CA ALA A 171 -1.66 8.51 -19.40
C ALA A 171 -3.04 8.04 -18.90
N ALA A 172 -3.19 7.74 -17.61
CA ALA A 172 -4.44 7.29 -17.02
C ALA A 172 -5.58 8.31 -17.28
N HIS A 173 -5.35 9.58 -16.97
CA HIS A 173 -6.35 10.63 -17.15
C HIS A 173 -6.65 10.92 -18.64
N ALA A 174 -5.67 10.80 -19.54
CA ALA A 174 -5.92 10.91 -20.98
C ALA A 174 -6.85 9.80 -21.51
N HIS A 175 -6.84 8.63 -20.86
CA HIS A 175 -7.72 7.52 -21.16
C HIS A 175 -8.97 7.46 -20.25
N HIS A 176 -9.22 8.51 -19.45
CA HIS A 176 -10.40 8.64 -18.60
C HIS A 176 -10.53 7.52 -17.57
N VAL A 177 -9.41 7.12 -16.95
CA VAL A 177 -9.35 6.13 -15.88
C VAL A 177 -8.53 6.63 -14.70
N PRO A 178 -8.84 6.18 -13.46
CA PRO A 178 -8.07 6.57 -12.29
C PRO A 178 -6.68 5.91 -12.27
N LEU A 179 -5.72 6.61 -11.65
CA LEU A 179 -4.46 6.05 -11.20
C LEU A 179 -4.60 5.57 -9.75
N ILE A 180 -4.39 4.28 -9.52
CA ILE A 180 -4.39 3.62 -8.22
C ILE A 180 -2.95 3.29 -7.84
N VAL A 181 -2.52 3.68 -6.64
CA VAL A 181 -1.13 3.48 -6.21
C VAL A 181 -1.07 2.81 -4.85
N ASP A 182 -0.32 1.72 -4.75
CA ASP A 182 0.07 1.13 -3.48
C ASP A 182 1.24 1.92 -2.87
N ASN A 183 0.97 2.66 -1.78
CA ASN A 183 1.94 3.53 -1.12
C ASN A 183 2.53 2.90 0.16
N THR A 184 2.57 1.58 0.23
CA THR A 184 2.97 0.83 1.42
C THR A 184 4.38 1.16 1.91
N PHE A 185 5.37 1.24 1.00
CA PHE A 185 6.77 1.42 1.40
C PHE A 185 7.12 2.86 1.72
N ALA A 186 6.65 3.82 0.94
CA ALA A 186 6.93 5.23 1.22
C ALA A 186 6.12 5.74 2.42
N THR A 187 4.91 5.26 2.62
CA THR A 187 3.93 5.79 3.58
C THR A 187 3.61 7.28 3.31
N PRO A 188 2.56 7.87 3.88
CA PRO A 188 2.30 9.31 3.71
C PRO A 188 3.36 10.21 4.36
N ILE A 189 4.34 9.64 5.08
CA ILE A 189 5.47 10.40 5.62
C ILE A 189 6.44 10.83 4.53
N ASN A 190 6.79 9.89 3.63
CA ASN A 190 7.81 10.13 2.60
C ASN A 190 7.19 10.51 1.24
N CYS A 191 5.96 10.04 0.95
CA CYS A 191 5.26 10.35 -0.29
C CYS A 191 3.75 10.41 -0.07
N ARG A 192 3.11 11.41 -0.68
CA ARG A 192 1.65 11.49 -0.79
C ARG A 192 1.26 11.48 -2.26
N PRO A 193 0.91 10.32 -2.83
CA PRO A 193 0.68 10.16 -4.26
C PRO A 193 -0.39 11.08 -4.85
N PHE A 194 -1.36 11.54 -4.03
CA PHE A 194 -2.37 12.50 -4.46
C PHE A 194 -1.80 13.86 -4.91
N GLU A 195 -0.66 14.25 -4.40
CA GLU A 195 0.04 15.48 -4.83
C GLU A 195 0.63 15.35 -6.24
N TRP A 196 0.76 14.11 -6.74
CA TRP A 196 1.38 13.76 -8.00
C TRP A 196 0.41 13.14 -9.02
N GLY A 197 -0.90 13.24 -8.76
CA GLY A 197 -1.94 12.83 -9.71
C GLY A 197 -2.52 11.44 -9.50
N ALA A 198 -2.18 10.73 -8.42
CA ALA A 198 -2.92 9.54 -8.05
C ALA A 198 -4.35 9.89 -7.59
N ASP A 199 -5.29 9.01 -7.86
CA ASP A 199 -6.70 9.19 -7.50
C ASP A 199 -7.08 8.32 -6.30
N ILE A 200 -6.58 7.10 -6.24
CA ILE A 200 -6.81 6.14 -5.16
C ILE A 200 -5.45 5.67 -4.64
N VAL A 201 -5.31 5.59 -3.33
CA VAL A 201 -4.13 5.02 -2.67
C VAL A 201 -4.53 3.78 -1.88
N THR A 202 -3.73 2.72 -2.00
CA THR A 202 -3.85 1.52 -1.17
C THR A 202 -2.63 1.36 -0.27
N HIS A 203 -2.82 0.65 0.84
CA HIS A 203 -1.76 0.30 1.77
C HIS A 203 -1.89 -1.12 2.28
N SER A 204 -0.77 -1.82 2.39
CA SER A 204 -0.63 -2.87 3.38
C SER A 204 -0.25 -2.23 4.72
N THR A 205 -1.24 -2.00 5.58
CA THR A 205 -0.98 -1.42 6.90
C THR A 205 -0.19 -2.35 7.81
N THR A 206 -0.03 -3.61 7.41
CA THR A 206 0.83 -4.65 8.00
C THR A 206 2.29 -4.20 8.16
N LYS A 207 2.75 -3.25 7.33
CA LYS A 207 4.15 -2.85 7.16
C LYS A 207 4.50 -1.68 8.09
N TYR A 208 5.14 -0.65 7.60
CA TYR A 208 5.56 0.51 8.41
C TYR A 208 4.43 1.17 9.22
N MET A 209 3.19 1.15 8.75
CA MET A 209 2.08 1.76 9.48
C MET A 209 1.84 1.06 10.83
N ASP A 210 1.77 -0.27 10.86
CA ASP A 210 1.80 -1.06 12.11
C ASP A 210 3.19 -0.95 12.77
N GLY A 211 4.24 -1.21 12.00
CA GLY A 211 5.63 -1.05 12.37
C GLY A 211 6.16 -2.02 13.44
N HIS A 212 5.37 -2.99 13.88
CA HIS A 212 5.69 -3.91 14.97
C HIS A 212 5.55 -5.39 14.58
N ALA A 213 5.13 -5.67 13.33
CA ALA A 213 4.78 -7.00 12.86
C ALA A 213 3.68 -7.67 13.72
N ALA A 214 2.79 -6.85 14.29
CA ALA A 214 1.80 -7.29 15.27
C ALA A 214 0.45 -7.62 14.63
N CYS A 215 0.06 -6.91 13.56
CA CYS A 215 -1.23 -7.13 12.91
C CYS A 215 -1.16 -7.04 11.38
N VAL A 216 -1.93 -7.89 10.73
CA VAL A 216 -2.18 -7.81 9.29
C VAL A 216 -3.35 -6.88 9.04
N GLY A 217 -3.22 -6.01 8.04
CA GLY A 217 -4.27 -5.09 7.66
C GLY A 217 -3.99 -4.39 6.34
N GLY A 218 -4.98 -3.66 5.85
CA GLY A 218 -4.89 -2.81 4.68
C GLY A 218 -5.76 -1.57 4.81
N ALA A 219 -5.57 -0.64 3.91
CA ALA A 219 -6.40 0.55 3.79
C ALA A 219 -6.57 0.95 2.32
N ILE A 220 -7.69 1.58 2.02
CA ILE A 220 -7.96 2.26 0.75
C ILE A 220 -8.31 3.69 1.08
N VAL A 221 -7.71 4.64 0.37
CA VAL A 221 -7.98 6.08 0.50
C VAL A 221 -8.35 6.64 -0.86
N ASP A 222 -9.42 7.43 -0.91
CA ASP A 222 -9.86 8.15 -2.10
C ASP A 222 -9.50 9.64 -1.98
N SER A 223 -8.84 10.17 -3.00
CA SER A 223 -8.53 11.60 -3.11
C SER A 223 -9.80 12.46 -3.27
N GLY A 224 -10.86 11.91 -3.87
CA GLY A 224 -12.04 12.64 -4.32
C GLY A 224 -11.78 13.58 -5.51
N ASN A 225 -10.67 13.38 -6.23
CA ASN A 225 -10.29 14.21 -7.38
C ASN A 225 -10.76 13.64 -8.72
N PHE A 226 -10.92 12.31 -8.81
CA PHE A 226 -11.41 11.68 -10.04
C PHE A 226 -12.91 11.93 -10.22
N ASP A 227 -13.29 12.51 -11.34
CA ASP A 227 -14.69 12.81 -11.66
C ASP A 227 -15.38 11.59 -12.30
N TRP A 228 -15.89 10.70 -11.43
CA TRP A 228 -16.61 9.50 -11.85
C TRP A 228 -17.82 9.82 -12.74
N ALA A 229 -18.52 10.91 -12.48
CA ALA A 229 -19.71 11.30 -13.21
C ALA A 229 -19.40 11.76 -14.64
N ALA A 230 -18.25 12.40 -14.85
CA ALA A 230 -17.81 12.80 -16.18
C ALA A 230 -17.59 11.61 -17.13
N TYR A 231 -17.32 10.43 -16.57
CA TYR A 231 -17.02 9.20 -17.31
C TYR A 231 -18.03 8.09 -16.96
N GLY A 232 -19.30 8.47 -16.77
CA GLY A 232 -20.38 7.60 -16.25
C GLY A 232 -20.59 6.32 -17.03
N ASP A 233 -20.47 6.35 -18.35
CA ASP A 233 -20.62 5.14 -19.20
C ASP A 233 -19.51 4.11 -18.90
N LYS A 234 -18.32 4.57 -18.51
CA LYS A 234 -17.20 3.72 -18.15
C LYS A 234 -17.32 3.15 -16.71
N PHE A 235 -17.98 3.90 -15.81
CA PHE A 235 -18.11 3.56 -14.39
C PHE A 235 -19.56 3.46 -13.93
N SER A 236 -20.38 2.70 -14.70
CA SER A 236 -21.83 2.54 -14.47
C SER A 236 -22.16 2.13 -13.04
N GLY A 237 -21.36 1.26 -12.40
CA GLY A 237 -21.59 0.86 -11.02
C GLY A 237 -21.53 1.98 -9.97
N LEU A 238 -21.02 3.19 -10.31
CA LEU A 238 -21.04 4.38 -9.46
C LEU A 238 -22.07 5.42 -9.90
N THR A 239 -22.45 5.41 -11.18
CA THR A 239 -23.17 6.49 -11.85
C THR A 239 -24.59 6.13 -12.32
N THR A 240 -24.97 4.86 -12.20
CA THR A 240 -26.33 4.39 -12.50
C THR A 240 -27.02 3.85 -11.24
N PRO A 241 -28.36 3.73 -11.25
CA PRO A 241 -29.12 3.21 -10.12
C PRO A 241 -28.68 1.81 -9.68
N ASP A 242 -28.34 1.65 -8.39
CA ASP A 242 -28.00 0.36 -7.78
C ASP A 242 -29.26 -0.37 -7.34
N GLU A 243 -29.55 -1.51 -7.96
CA GLU A 243 -30.72 -2.34 -7.66
C GLU A 243 -30.69 -2.90 -6.22
N THR A 244 -29.49 -3.07 -5.63
CA THR A 244 -29.33 -3.62 -4.27
C THR A 244 -29.59 -2.60 -3.17
N TYR A 245 -29.68 -1.30 -3.53
CA TYR A 245 -29.95 -0.18 -2.63
C TYR A 245 -31.06 0.72 -3.16
N HIS A 246 -32.19 0.15 -3.59
CA HIS A 246 -33.41 0.87 -4.02
C HIS A 246 -33.16 1.93 -5.10
N GLY A 247 -32.17 1.71 -5.97
CA GLY A 247 -31.89 2.58 -7.11
C GLY A 247 -31.08 3.83 -6.75
N ILE A 248 -30.30 3.84 -5.66
CA ILE A 248 -29.39 4.95 -5.40
C ILE A 248 -28.33 5.04 -6.50
N VAL A 249 -27.91 6.27 -6.82
CA VAL A 249 -26.76 6.58 -7.64
C VAL A 249 -25.65 7.09 -6.70
N TYR A 250 -24.53 6.36 -6.57
CA TYR A 250 -23.52 6.67 -5.56
C TYR A 250 -22.90 8.06 -5.74
N THR A 251 -22.59 8.45 -6.98
CA THR A 251 -22.02 9.77 -7.29
C THR A 251 -22.97 10.92 -6.94
N GLU A 252 -24.28 10.75 -7.13
CA GLU A 252 -25.28 11.76 -6.80
C GLU A 252 -25.50 11.87 -5.28
N LYS A 253 -25.60 10.71 -4.60
CA LYS A 253 -25.94 10.67 -3.16
C LYS A 253 -24.75 11.00 -2.26
N PHE A 254 -23.54 10.54 -2.61
CA PHE A 254 -22.35 10.62 -1.75
C PHE A 254 -21.24 11.51 -2.31
N GLY A 255 -21.39 12.04 -3.53
CA GLY A 255 -20.43 12.94 -4.15
C GLY A 255 -19.00 12.37 -4.14
N LYS A 256 -18.07 13.07 -3.54
CA LYS A 256 -16.65 12.67 -3.47
C LYS A 256 -16.39 11.40 -2.66
N ALA A 257 -17.31 10.98 -1.79
CA ALA A 257 -17.18 9.75 -1.02
C ALA A 257 -17.80 8.52 -1.72
N ALA A 258 -18.29 8.67 -2.93
CA ALA A 258 -19.02 7.63 -3.69
C ALA A 258 -18.23 6.33 -3.81
N TYR A 259 -16.92 6.41 -4.15
CA TYR A 259 -16.06 5.26 -4.36
C TYR A 259 -15.89 4.41 -3.09
N ILE A 260 -15.55 5.04 -1.96
CA ILE A 260 -15.38 4.33 -0.68
C ILE A 260 -16.73 3.84 -0.14
N THR A 261 -17.80 4.63 -0.31
CA THR A 261 -19.14 4.20 0.13
C THR A 261 -19.60 2.96 -0.62
N LYS A 262 -19.41 2.91 -1.96
CA LYS A 262 -19.71 1.72 -2.75
C LYS A 262 -18.87 0.52 -2.32
N ALA A 263 -17.55 0.69 -2.17
CA ALA A 263 -16.66 -0.39 -1.73
C ALA A 263 -17.09 -0.97 -0.37
N THR A 264 -17.55 -0.11 0.56
CA THR A 264 -18.03 -0.52 1.89
C THR A 264 -19.39 -1.20 1.81
N SER A 265 -20.35 -0.60 1.10
CA SER A 265 -21.73 -1.06 1.06
C SER A 265 -21.93 -2.31 0.19
N GLN A 266 -21.05 -2.58 -0.77
CA GLN A 266 -21.09 -3.76 -1.62
C GLN A 266 -19.97 -4.75 -1.28
N LEU A 267 -18.70 -4.43 -1.59
CA LEU A 267 -17.62 -5.40 -1.47
C LEU A 267 -17.34 -5.80 -0.02
N MET A 268 -17.27 -4.85 0.91
CA MET A 268 -17.05 -5.16 2.33
C MET A 268 -18.26 -5.91 2.91
N ARG A 269 -19.49 -5.48 2.58
CA ARG A 269 -20.73 -6.15 3.02
C ARG A 269 -20.75 -7.61 2.58
N ASP A 270 -20.41 -7.90 1.33
CA ASP A 270 -20.63 -9.20 0.71
C ASP A 270 -19.44 -10.15 0.88
N LEU A 271 -18.21 -9.65 0.79
CA LEU A 271 -16.97 -10.43 0.90
C LEU A 271 -16.36 -10.43 2.30
N GLY A 272 -16.62 -9.38 3.11
CA GLY A 272 -16.34 -9.39 4.53
C GLY A 272 -14.87 -9.29 4.94
N SER A 273 -13.98 -8.73 4.10
CA SER A 273 -12.56 -8.57 4.42
C SER A 273 -12.30 -7.45 5.44
N ILE A 274 -13.01 -7.46 6.55
CA ILE A 274 -12.91 -6.47 7.62
C ILE A 274 -11.63 -6.68 8.45
N GLN A 275 -11.03 -5.60 8.90
CA GLN A 275 -10.03 -5.62 9.96
C GLN A 275 -10.72 -5.68 11.33
N SER A 276 -10.20 -6.48 12.29
CA SER A 276 -10.77 -6.50 13.62
C SER A 276 -10.54 -5.17 14.35
N PRO A 277 -11.47 -4.70 15.20
CA PRO A 277 -11.29 -3.46 15.98
C PRO A 277 -10.04 -3.48 16.85
N GLN A 278 -9.64 -4.64 17.37
CA GLN A 278 -8.41 -4.79 18.13
C GLN A 278 -7.17 -4.55 17.26
N ASN A 279 -7.12 -5.09 16.02
CA ASN A 279 -6.03 -4.83 15.10
C ASN A 279 -6.02 -3.36 14.65
N ALA A 280 -7.18 -2.75 14.44
CA ALA A 280 -7.28 -1.33 14.14
C ALA A 280 -6.72 -0.47 15.28
N PHE A 281 -6.98 -0.83 16.53
CA PHE A 281 -6.39 -0.16 17.68
C PHE A 281 -4.86 -0.31 17.73
N LEU A 282 -4.31 -1.50 17.49
CA LEU A 282 -2.85 -1.72 17.42
C LEU A 282 -2.24 -0.89 16.28
N LEU A 283 -2.88 -0.87 15.13
CA LEU A 283 -2.48 -0.02 14.01
C LEU A 283 -2.46 1.46 14.39
N ASN A 284 -3.46 1.95 15.14
CA ASN A 284 -3.48 3.34 15.63
C ASN A 284 -2.23 3.66 16.46
N LEU A 285 -1.80 2.75 17.34
CA LEU A 285 -0.57 2.94 18.13
C LEU A 285 0.67 3.00 17.24
N GLY A 286 0.73 2.16 16.20
CA GLY A 286 1.79 2.20 15.19
C GLY A 286 1.84 3.55 14.44
N LEU A 287 0.68 4.05 14.02
CA LEU A 287 0.56 5.32 13.30
C LEU A 287 1.04 6.51 14.12
N GLU A 288 0.81 6.52 15.43
CA GLU A 288 1.21 7.63 16.31
C GLU A 288 2.72 7.89 16.33
N SER A 289 3.54 6.87 16.08
CA SER A 289 5.01 6.99 16.01
C SER A 289 5.59 6.93 14.59
N LEU A 290 4.75 6.82 13.56
CA LEU A 290 5.19 6.61 12.19
C LEU A 290 6.15 7.71 11.71
N HIS A 291 5.83 8.98 12.01
CA HIS A 291 6.64 10.14 11.65
C HIS A 291 8.04 10.18 12.30
N LEU A 292 8.25 9.44 13.38
CA LEU A 292 9.55 9.27 14.05
C LEU A 292 10.30 8.05 13.50
N ARG A 293 9.58 6.98 13.17
CA ARG A 293 10.17 5.72 12.71
C ARG A 293 10.65 5.80 11.26
N MET A 294 9.87 6.40 10.36
CA MET A 294 10.23 6.47 8.94
C MET A 294 11.59 7.15 8.69
N PRO A 295 11.90 8.33 9.24
CA PRO A 295 13.21 8.93 9.10
C PRO A 295 14.34 8.01 9.57
N ARG A 296 14.16 7.31 10.70
CA ARG A 296 15.18 6.38 11.23
C ARG A 296 15.36 5.16 10.33
N HIS A 297 14.30 4.59 9.78
CA HIS A 297 14.38 3.52 8.79
C HIS A 297 15.17 3.96 7.55
N CYS A 298 14.87 5.14 7.01
CA CYS A 298 15.54 5.69 5.84
C CYS A 298 17.03 5.98 6.12
N GLU A 299 17.34 6.58 7.28
CA GLU A 299 18.72 6.85 7.71
C GLU A 299 19.54 5.56 7.80
N ASN A 300 18.98 4.52 8.45
CA ASN A 300 19.66 3.24 8.58
C ASN A 300 19.86 2.56 7.22
N ALA A 301 18.87 2.65 6.32
CA ALA A 301 18.99 2.11 4.97
C ALA A 301 20.12 2.76 4.17
N VAL A 302 20.21 4.10 4.18
CA VAL A 302 21.25 4.83 3.48
C VAL A 302 22.64 4.50 4.05
N LYS A 303 22.80 4.50 5.39
CA LYS A 303 24.09 4.19 6.03
C LYS A 303 24.53 2.75 5.76
N MET A 304 23.63 1.78 5.83
CA MET A 304 23.94 0.39 5.51
C MET A 304 24.29 0.24 4.02
N ALA A 305 23.56 0.89 3.12
CA ALA A 305 23.86 0.84 1.70
C ALA A 305 25.24 1.43 1.38
N GLN A 306 25.61 2.55 2.00
CA GLN A 306 26.95 3.16 1.87
C GLN A 306 28.06 2.23 2.37
N TYR A 307 27.85 1.60 3.53
CA TYR A 307 28.78 0.60 4.07
C TYR A 307 28.95 -0.57 3.07
N LEU A 308 27.86 -1.15 2.59
CA LEU A 308 27.88 -2.27 1.66
C LEU A 308 28.54 -1.92 0.30
N GLN A 309 28.35 -0.70 -0.20
CA GLN A 309 29.00 -0.24 -1.44
C GLN A 309 30.54 -0.22 -1.32
N GLY A 310 31.07 0.05 -0.12
CA GLY A 310 32.51 0.05 0.15
C GLY A 310 33.08 -1.34 0.45
N HIS A 311 32.27 -2.36 0.63
CA HIS A 311 32.73 -3.67 1.11
C HIS A 311 33.22 -4.58 -0.03
N GLU A 312 34.40 -5.17 0.10
CA GLU A 312 35.08 -5.96 -0.95
C GLU A 312 34.30 -7.20 -1.40
N LYS A 313 33.49 -7.82 -0.54
CA LYS A 313 32.67 -9.01 -0.83
C LYS A 313 31.31 -8.69 -1.50
N VAL A 314 30.92 -7.43 -1.55
CA VAL A 314 29.66 -6.99 -2.18
C VAL A 314 29.88 -6.75 -3.66
N ALA A 315 28.99 -7.27 -4.48
CA ALA A 315 29.01 -7.13 -5.93
C ALA A 315 28.26 -5.88 -6.41
N TRP A 316 27.10 -5.61 -5.82
CA TRP A 316 26.24 -4.48 -6.15
C TRP A 316 25.31 -4.15 -4.97
N VAL A 317 24.85 -2.89 -4.93
CA VAL A 317 23.88 -2.40 -3.95
C VAL A 317 22.81 -1.58 -4.71
N ASN A 318 21.55 -1.80 -4.39
CA ASN A 318 20.46 -0.98 -4.85
C ASN A 318 19.75 -0.30 -3.67
N CYS A 319 19.83 1.02 -3.64
CA CYS A 319 19.18 1.90 -2.70
C CYS A 319 18.81 3.18 -3.47
N PRO A 320 17.53 3.40 -3.81
CA PRO A 320 17.13 4.52 -4.68
C PRO A 320 17.51 5.91 -4.13
N SER A 321 17.70 6.03 -2.81
CA SER A 321 18.11 7.29 -2.15
C SER A 321 19.61 7.62 -2.33
N LEU A 322 20.44 6.70 -2.86
CA LEU A 322 21.85 6.98 -3.05
C LEU A 322 22.09 7.74 -4.36
N PRO A 323 22.94 8.79 -4.34
CA PRO A 323 23.36 9.46 -5.57
C PRO A 323 23.96 8.47 -6.59
N GLY A 324 23.52 8.59 -7.83
CA GLY A 324 23.93 7.70 -8.93
C GLY A 324 23.11 6.41 -9.04
N SER A 325 22.11 6.18 -8.18
CA SER A 325 21.12 5.14 -8.42
C SER A 325 20.24 5.51 -9.62
N LYS A 326 19.70 4.49 -10.31
CA LYS A 326 18.88 4.66 -11.52
C LYS A 326 17.73 5.65 -11.32
N ASP A 327 17.02 5.52 -10.20
CA ASP A 327 15.80 6.29 -9.91
C ASP A 327 16.02 7.51 -9.02
N TYR A 328 17.30 7.93 -8.83
CA TYR A 328 17.65 9.02 -7.91
C TYR A 328 16.89 10.33 -8.20
N ASP A 329 16.74 10.70 -9.47
CA ASP A 329 16.03 11.92 -9.85
C ASP A 329 14.53 11.86 -9.51
N LEU A 330 13.90 10.69 -9.68
CA LEU A 330 12.51 10.46 -9.24
C LEU A 330 12.39 10.53 -7.72
N VAL A 331 13.38 10.00 -6.99
CA VAL A 331 13.43 10.11 -5.52
C VAL A 331 13.51 11.58 -5.10
N GLN A 332 14.43 12.36 -5.69
CA GLN A 332 14.57 13.77 -5.35
C GLN A 332 13.30 14.58 -5.66
N LYS A 333 12.54 14.17 -6.67
CA LYS A 333 11.29 14.81 -7.05
C LYS A 333 10.14 14.44 -6.12
N TYR A 334 9.93 13.16 -5.84
CA TYR A 334 8.73 12.66 -5.16
C TYR A 334 8.92 12.41 -3.66
N MET A 335 10.14 12.10 -3.24
CA MET A 335 10.48 11.64 -1.89
C MET A 335 11.82 12.21 -1.39
N PRO A 336 12.01 13.54 -1.42
CA PRO A 336 13.31 14.16 -1.10
C PRO A 336 13.80 13.89 0.33
N ASP A 337 12.88 13.61 1.26
CA ASP A 337 13.18 13.37 2.68
C ASP A 337 13.50 11.88 2.98
N GLY A 338 13.40 11.00 1.98
CA GLY A 338 13.70 9.56 2.10
C GLY A 338 12.69 8.68 1.40
N THR A 339 13.10 7.46 1.05
CA THR A 339 12.27 6.47 0.35
C THR A 339 11.62 5.49 1.34
N CYS A 340 12.40 4.54 1.81
CA CYS A 340 11.98 3.52 2.78
C CYS A 340 13.20 2.92 3.48
N GLY A 341 12.97 1.99 4.41
CA GLY A 341 14.03 1.27 5.12
C GLY A 341 14.50 0.00 4.41
N VAL A 342 14.16 -0.21 3.13
CA VAL A 342 14.55 -1.43 2.40
C VAL A 342 15.64 -1.12 1.40
N ILE A 343 16.66 -1.98 1.37
CA ILE A 343 17.69 -2.01 0.34
C ILE A 343 17.82 -3.42 -0.23
N THR A 344 18.38 -3.55 -1.41
CA THR A 344 18.78 -4.84 -1.96
C THR A 344 20.26 -4.82 -2.37
N PHE A 345 20.92 -5.95 -2.23
CA PHE A 345 22.32 -6.09 -2.61
C PHE A 345 22.65 -7.53 -2.99
N GLY A 346 23.74 -7.71 -3.71
CA GLY A 346 24.27 -9.02 -4.07
C GLY A 346 25.72 -9.18 -3.65
N LEU A 347 26.13 -10.42 -3.40
CA LEU A 347 27.48 -10.77 -2.97
C LEU A 347 28.32 -11.36 -4.11
N LYS A 348 29.61 -11.08 -4.13
CA LYS A 348 30.58 -11.82 -4.94
C LYS A 348 30.61 -13.27 -4.47
N GLY A 349 30.30 -14.20 -5.34
CA GLY A 349 30.05 -15.60 -5.00
C GLY A 349 28.59 -16.03 -5.15
N GLY A 350 27.74 -15.07 -5.52
CA GLY A 350 26.37 -15.33 -5.96
C GLY A 350 25.48 -15.89 -4.87
N ARG A 351 24.55 -16.75 -5.27
CA ARG A 351 23.51 -17.34 -4.41
C ARG A 351 24.07 -18.06 -3.17
N GLU A 352 25.16 -18.83 -3.33
CA GLU A 352 25.73 -19.60 -2.23
C GLU A 352 26.31 -18.67 -1.15
N ALA A 353 27.02 -17.62 -1.56
CA ALA A 353 27.55 -16.60 -0.64
C ALA A 353 26.41 -15.87 0.08
N ALA A 354 25.32 -15.52 -0.64
CA ALA A 354 24.17 -14.88 -0.04
C ALA A 354 23.52 -15.74 1.06
N VAL A 355 23.26 -17.00 0.79
CA VAL A 355 22.67 -17.93 1.76
C VAL A 355 23.60 -18.13 2.96
N LYS A 356 24.90 -18.40 2.72
CA LYS A 356 25.91 -18.60 3.78
C LYS A 356 26.01 -17.38 4.70
N THR A 357 26.01 -16.17 4.14
CA THR A 357 26.09 -14.93 4.92
C THR A 357 24.82 -14.74 5.77
N MET A 358 23.64 -14.94 5.18
CA MET A 358 22.39 -14.82 5.92
C MET A 358 22.31 -15.79 7.11
N ASP A 359 22.77 -17.03 6.94
CA ASP A 359 22.77 -18.05 8.00
C ASP A 359 23.73 -17.74 9.17
N LYS A 360 24.70 -16.83 8.95
CA LYS A 360 25.65 -16.37 9.98
C LYS A 360 25.19 -15.14 10.77
N LEU A 361 24.14 -14.45 10.32
CA LEU A 361 23.60 -13.29 11.04
C LEU A 361 23.12 -13.69 12.45
N LYS A 362 23.38 -12.85 13.44
CA LYS A 362 23.04 -13.09 14.84
C LYS A 362 21.99 -12.15 15.38
N LEU A 363 21.98 -10.92 14.91
CA LEU A 363 21.01 -9.87 15.28
C LEU A 363 19.90 -9.79 14.26
N VAL A 364 20.23 -9.73 12.98
CA VAL A 364 19.27 -9.59 11.87
C VAL A 364 18.61 -10.93 11.58
N ALA A 365 17.28 -10.98 11.65
CA ALA A 365 16.52 -12.21 11.48
C ALA A 365 16.21 -12.54 10.01
N ILE A 366 16.19 -13.82 9.64
CA ILE A 366 15.68 -14.31 8.37
C ILE A 366 14.19 -14.49 8.50
N VAL A 367 13.39 -13.60 7.92
CA VAL A 367 11.92 -13.68 7.93
C VAL A 367 11.31 -13.19 6.61
N THR A 368 10.11 -13.67 6.30
CA THR A 368 9.38 -13.22 5.09
C THR A 368 8.83 -11.79 5.24
N HIS A 369 8.72 -11.30 6.45
CA HIS A 369 8.24 -9.95 6.74
C HIS A 369 9.21 -8.86 6.25
N VAL A 370 8.78 -7.61 6.29
CA VAL A 370 9.53 -6.41 5.89
C VAL A 370 8.89 -5.20 6.56
N ALA A 371 9.69 -4.16 6.82
CA ALA A 371 9.16 -2.87 7.25
C ALA A 371 8.54 -2.86 8.66
N ASP A 372 9.25 -3.46 9.62
CA ASP A 372 8.96 -3.31 11.06
C ASP A 372 10.18 -2.74 11.82
N ALA A 373 10.00 -2.51 13.10
CA ALA A 373 11.03 -1.91 13.96
C ALA A 373 12.33 -2.74 14.05
N ARG A 374 12.29 -4.02 13.71
CA ARG A 374 13.43 -4.95 13.73
C ARG A 374 13.92 -5.21 12.33
N SER A 375 15.24 -5.23 12.20
CA SER A 375 15.90 -5.55 10.93
C SER A 375 15.72 -7.01 10.55
N CYS A 376 15.51 -7.25 9.26
CA CYS A 376 15.37 -8.60 8.73
C CYS A 376 15.86 -8.71 7.29
N VAL A 377 16.23 -9.93 6.91
CA VAL A 377 16.70 -10.26 5.57
C VAL A 377 15.86 -11.37 4.95
N LEU A 378 15.82 -11.35 3.62
CA LEU A 378 15.22 -12.40 2.80
C LEU A 378 16.03 -12.56 1.52
N HIS A 379 16.22 -13.81 1.09
CA HIS A 379 16.77 -14.14 -0.23
C HIS A 379 15.64 -14.63 -1.13
N PRO A 380 15.07 -13.78 -2.01
CA PRO A 380 13.86 -14.12 -2.75
C PRO A 380 14.00 -15.40 -3.58
N ALA A 381 15.12 -15.58 -4.28
CA ALA A 381 15.35 -16.74 -5.14
C ALA A 381 15.35 -18.09 -4.40
N SER A 382 15.71 -18.11 -3.09
CA SER A 382 15.68 -19.34 -2.28
C SER A 382 14.40 -19.49 -1.45
N HIS A 383 13.61 -18.41 -1.29
CA HIS A 383 12.44 -18.38 -0.40
C HIS A 383 11.15 -18.12 -1.18
N THR A 384 10.79 -16.86 -1.40
CA THR A 384 9.48 -16.47 -1.92
C THR A 384 9.30 -16.76 -3.42
N HIS A 385 10.38 -16.86 -4.19
CA HIS A 385 10.39 -17.14 -5.63
C HIS A 385 11.06 -18.50 -5.95
N ARG A 386 11.18 -19.37 -4.95
CA ARG A 386 11.87 -20.66 -5.05
C ARG A 386 11.33 -21.58 -6.17
N GLN A 387 10.11 -21.37 -6.59
CA GLN A 387 9.46 -22.17 -7.66
C GLN A 387 9.81 -21.69 -9.07
N MET A 388 10.42 -20.51 -9.20
CA MET A 388 10.84 -19.92 -10.48
C MET A 388 12.21 -20.46 -10.88
N ASN A 389 12.41 -20.65 -12.18
CA ASN A 389 13.73 -20.88 -12.76
C ASN A 389 14.51 -19.55 -12.89
N GLU A 390 15.80 -19.61 -13.28
CA GLU A 390 16.65 -18.41 -13.35
C GLU A 390 16.13 -17.36 -14.34
N GLN A 391 15.57 -17.78 -15.46
CA GLN A 391 15.01 -16.88 -16.47
C GLN A 391 13.77 -16.16 -15.93
N GLU A 392 12.87 -16.90 -15.28
CA GLU A 392 11.67 -16.34 -14.64
C GLU A 392 12.01 -15.38 -13.48
N LEU A 393 13.07 -15.68 -12.73
CA LEU A 393 13.58 -14.78 -11.67
C LEU A 393 14.05 -13.44 -12.27
N LEU A 394 14.84 -13.48 -13.34
CA LEU A 394 15.34 -12.27 -14.01
C LEU A 394 14.20 -11.43 -14.62
N GLU A 395 13.22 -12.07 -15.23
CA GLU A 395 12.01 -11.43 -15.75
C GLU A 395 11.16 -10.78 -14.63
N ALA A 396 11.19 -11.36 -13.42
CA ALA A 396 10.58 -10.79 -12.23
C ALA A 396 11.44 -9.71 -11.54
N GLY A 397 12.60 -9.35 -12.11
CA GLY A 397 13.54 -8.38 -11.51
C GLY A 397 14.30 -8.90 -10.29
N VAL A 398 14.36 -10.22 -10.11
CA VAL A 398 15.03 -10.86 -8.98
C VAL A 398 16.35 -11.47 -9.45
N GLN A 399 17.47 -10.83 -9.12
CA GLN A 399 18.79 -11.41 -9.35
C GLN A 399 18.98 -12.67 -8.48
N PRO A 400 19.67 -13.73 -8.97
CA PRO A 400 19.88 -14.97 -8.22
C PRO A 400 20.64 -14.79 -6.89
N ASP A 401 21.43 -13.73 -6.75
CA ASP A 401 22.22 -13.37 -5.58
C ASP A 401 21.57 -12.28 -4.71
N LEU A 402 20.37 -11.82 -5.05
CA LEU A 402 19.70 -10.71 -4.39
C LEU A 402 19.36 -11.05 -2.93
N ILE A 403 19.90 -10.29 -2.01
CA ILE A 403 19.45 -10.21 -0.61
C ILE A 403 18.59 -8.95 -0.46
N ARG A 404 17.34 -9.09 -0.04
CA ARG A 404 16.50 -7.98 0.39
C ARG A 404 16.73 -7.75 1.89
N PHE A 405 17.18 -6.57 2.25
CA PHE A 405 17.44 -6.18 3.62
C PHE A 405 16.45 -5.06 4.04
N SER A 406 15.61 -5.36 5.00
CA SER A 406 14.72 -4.38 5.63
C SER A 406 15.36 -3.91 6.92
N LEU A 407 15.86 -2.67 6.91
CA LEU A 407 16.48 -2.03 8.07
C LEU A 407 15.38 -1.57 9.05
N GLY A 408 15.54 -1.98 10.29
CA GLY A 408 14.74 -1.53 11.42
C GLY A 408 15.21 -0.19 11.97
N ILE A 409 14.87 0.08 13.22
CA ILE A 409 15.22 1.32 13.93
C ILE A 409 16.31 1.12 14.99
N GLU A 410 17.00 -0.02 14.97
CA GLU A 410 18.11 -0.34 15.84
C GLU A 410 19.28 0.64 15.62
N ASN A 411 20.29 0.58 16.47
CA ASN A 411 21.54 1.30 16.26
C ASN A 411 22.23 0.76 14.99
N ILE A 412 22.59 1.63 14.06
CA ILE A 412 23.17 1.25 12.78
C ILE A 412 24.55 0.59 12.94
N GLU A 413 25.34 0.96 13.95
CA GLU A 413 26.66 0.38 14.19
C GLU A 413 26.55 -1.10 14.59
N ASP A 414 25.54 -1.46 15.39
CA ASP A 414 25.25 -2.85 15.75
C ASP A 414 24.83 -3.67 14.54
N LEU A 415 24.01 -3.10 13.65
CA LEU A 415 23.59 -3.75 12.41
C LEU A 415 24.77 -3.96 11.44
N ILE A 416 25.65 -2.96 11.30
CA ILE A 416 26.86 -3.06 10.48
C ILE A 416 27.79 -4.13 11.07
N ALA A 417 28.00 -4.15 12.38
CA ALA A 417 28.83 -5.16 13.03
C ALA A 417 28.29 -6.59 12.84
N ASP A 418 26.95 -6.77 12.85
CA ASP A 418 26.35 -8.08 12.58
C ASP A 418 26.54 -8.52 11.11
N VAL A 419 26.42 -7.59 10.17
CA VAL A 419 26.67 -7.88 8.74
C VAL A 419 28.16 -8.15 8.50
N GLU A 420 29.07 -7.37 9.08
CA GLU A 420 30.52 -7.55 8.95
C GLU A 420 30.96 -8.94 9.42
N GLN A 421 30.56 -9.36 10.64
CA GLN A 421 30.92 -10.68 11.17
C GLN A 421 30.28 -11.83 10.33
N ALA A 422 29.14 -11.59 9.67
CA ALA A 422 28.52 -12.58 8.81
C ALA A 422 29.22 -12.68 7.43
N LEU A 423 29.86 -11.60 6.99
CA LEU A 423 30.66 -11.55 5.78
C LEU A 423 32.08 -12.12 5.99
N GLU A 424 32.60 -12.18 7.22
CA GLU A 424 33.84 -12.87 7.52
C GLU A 424 33.76 -14.37 7.18
N ASP A 425 34.92 -15.02 6.88
CA ASP A 425 34.99 -16.41 6.39
C ASP A 425 34.67 -17.48 7.46
#